data_8e6dd705db0b0d0229b694db974733c9
#
_entry.id   8e6dd705db0b0d0229b694db974733c9
#
_cell.length_a   1.000
_cell.length_b   1.000
_cell.length_c   1.000
_cell.angle_alpha   90.00
_cell.angle_beta   90.00
_cell.angle_gamma   90.00
#
_symmetry.space_group_name_H-M   'P 1'
#
loop_
_entity.id
_entity.type
_entity.pdbx_description
1 polymer ?
#
loop_
_entity_poly.entity_id
_entity_poly.type
_entity_poly.pdbx_seq_one_letter_code
_entity_poly.pdbx_strand_id
1 'polypeptide(L)'
;MDFTKEYLHSVMFEFKRYKTLGDTTFSQLSEEEIQWTYQKNENSISQIVKHIVGNMHSRWTNFLTEDGEKTWRNRDEEFINSYTNKKEMLTAWEKGWQCLFNALETLNENNFTSTVYIRNEEHSIPNAINRQLAHYSYHVGQLVLIGKMLKGEQWISLSILKGESEAFNALKFNS
;
A
#
# COMPACT_ATOMS: atom_id res chain seq x y z
N MET A 1 -0.63 26.88 -12.82
CA MET A 1 -0.32 25.60 -12.12
C MET A 1 -1.16 24.52 -12.80
N ASP A 2 -0.54 23.47 -13.26
CA ASP A 2 -1.23 22.34 -13.91
C ASP A 2 -1.75 21.41 -12.81
N PHE A 3 -3.05 21.45 -12.59
CA PHE A 3 -3.71 20.69 -11.52
C PHE A 3 -3.47 19.17 -11.67
N THR A 4 -3.48 18.65 -12.91
CA THR A 4 -3.27 17.22 -13.15
C THR A 4 -1.87 16.77 -12.71
N LYS A 5 -0.85 17.53 -13.07
CA LYS A 5 0.54 17.23 -12.68
C LYS A 5 0.73 17.33 -11.18
N GLU A 6 0.19 18.38 -10.54
CA GLU A 6 0.29 18.56 -9.10
C GLU A 6 -0.42 17.43 -8.34
N TYR A 7 -1.62 17.05 -8.76
CA TYR A 7 -2.35 15.95 -8.16
C TYR A 7 -1.61 14.62 -8.30
N LEU A 8 -1.12 14.29 -9.51
CA LEU A 8 -0.37 13.05 -9.75
C LEU A 8 0.94 13.02 -8.96
N HIS A 9 1.65 14.13 -8.86
CA HIS A 9 2.83 14.24 -8.02
C HIS A 9 2.50 13.99 -6.54
N SER A 10 1.45 14.62 -6.02
CA SER A 10 1.01 14.46 -4.63
C SER A 10 0.63 13.02 -4.29
N VAL A 11 -0.20 12.37 -5.12
CA VAL A 11 -0.61 10.98 -4.84
C VAL A 11 0.54 9.99 -5.00
N MET A 12 1.45 10.22 -5.97
CA MET A 12 2.67 9.42 -6.14
C MET A 12 3.56 9.50 -4.90
N PHE A 13 3.72 10.71 -4.34
CA PHE A 13 4.47 10.92 -3.09
C PHE A 13 3.84 10.13 -1.93
N GLU A 14 2.52 10.20 -1.74
CA GLU A 14 1.84 9.49 -0.68
C GLU A 14 1.92 7.96 -0.85
N PHE A 15 1.74 7.42 -2.04
CA PHE A 15 1.91 5.98 -2.28
C PHE A 15 3.34 5.51 -1.96
N LYS A 16 4.37 6.25 -2.36
CA LYS A 16 5.76 5.95 -2.02
C LYS A 16 6.00 5.99 -0.51
N ARG A 17 5.37 6.95 0.18
CA ARG A 17 5.44 7.05 1.64
C ARG A 17 4.84 5.82 2.33
N TYR A 18 3.64 5.37 1.90
CA TYR A 18 3.02 4.17 2.46
C TYR A 18 3.79 2.89 2.12
N LYS A 19 4.34 2.78 0.90
CA LYS A 19 5.27 1.68 0.58
C LYS A 19 6.45 1.64 1.55
N THR A 20 7.10 2.78 1.79
CA THR A 20 8.24 2.89 2.71
C THR A 20 7.87 2.48 4.14
N LEU A 21 6.66 2.84 4.63
CA LEU A 21 6.20 2.39 5.95
C LEU A 21 6.07 0.86 6.02
N GLY A 22 5.55 0.22 4.97
CA GLY A 22 5.52 -1.23 4.85
C GLY A 22 6.91 -1.84 4.82
N ASP A 23 7.79 -1.36 3.94
CA ASP A 23 9.17 -1.84 3.79
C ASP A 23 9.93 -1.78 5.13
N THR A 24 9.83 -0.65 5.82
CA THR A 24 10.50 -0.45 7.12
C THR A 24 9.87 -1.31 8.23
N THR A 25 8.58 -1.58 8.16
CA THR A 25 7.94 -2.55 9.06
C THR A 25 8.50 -3.94 8.84
N PHE A 26 8.53 -4.41 7.59
CA PHE A 26 9.02 -5.75 7.26
C PHE A 26 10.50 -5.94 7.59
N SER A 27 11.33 -4.89 7.49
CA SER A 27 12.75 -4.98 7.83
C SER A 27 13.00 -5.32 9.30
N GLN A 28 12.05 -5.03 10.18
CA GLN A 28 12.14 -5.31 11.62
C GLN A 28 11.59 -6.68 12.02
N LEU A 29 10.90 -7.40 11.13
CA LEU A 29 10.18 -8.63 11.44
C LEU A 29 10.92 -9.88 10.97
N SER A 30 10.81 -10.98 11.72
CA SER A 30 11.33 -12.29 11.33
C SER A 30 10.40 -13.01 10.34
N GLU A 31 10.83 -14.18 9.89
CA GLU A 31 10.06 -15.11 9.07
C GLU A 31 8.77 -15.56 9.77
N GLU A 32 8.88 -15.91 11.05
CA GLU A 32 7.76 -16.38 11.86
C GLU A 32 6.79 -15.24 12.19
N GLU A 33 7.32 -14.06 12.48
CA GLU A 33 6.52 -12.89 12.87
C GLU A 33 5.59 -12.42 11.74
N ILE A 34 5.96 -12.56 10.47
CA ILE A 34 5.07 -12.19 9.36
C ILE A 34 3.86 -13.13 9.21
N GLN A 35 3.93 -14.33 9.76
CA GLN A 35 2.84 -15.33 9.74
C GLN A 35 1.99 -15.30 11.02
N TRP A 36 2.40 -14.54 12.02
CA TRP A 36 1.70 -14.47 13.31
C TRP A 36 0.32 -13.85 13.17
N THR A 37 -0.65 -14.40 13.90
CA THR A 37 -2.01 -13.88 14.02
C THR A 37 -2.37 -13.71 15.50
N TYR A 38 -3.08 -12.64 15.83
CA TYR A 38 -3.56 -12.39 17.20
C TYR A 38 -4.58 -13.44 17.66
N GLN A 39 -5.47 -13.84 16.74
CA GLN A 39 -6.50 -14.86 16.96
C GLN A 39 -6.69 -15.71 15.70
N LYS A 40 -7.31 -16.87 15.82
CA LYS A 40 -7.49 -17.86 14.74
C LYS A 40 -8.13 -17.31 13.46
N ASN A 41 -8.99 -16.29 13.58
CA ASN A 41 -9.74 -15.72 12.43
C ASN A 41 -9.21 -14.36 12.00
N GLU A 42 -8.05 -13.94 12.52
CA GLU A 42 -7.43 -12.67 12.15
C GLU A 42 -6.37 -12.86 11.05
N ASN A 43 -6.11 -11.81 10.30
CA ASN A 43 -5.14 -11.85 9.23
C ASN A 43 -3.72 -11.60 9.74
N SER A 44 -2.78 -12.42 9.31
CA SER A 44 -1.36 -12.16 9.47
C SER A 44 -0.88 -11.03 8.54
N ILE A 45 0.31 -10.50 8.80
CA ILE A 45 0.99 -9.56 7.90
C ILE A 45 1.07 -10.14 6.48
N SER A 46 1.45 -11.40 6.36
CA SER A 46 1.56 -12.10 5.08
C SER A 46 0.24 -12.16 4.30
N GLN A 47 -0.89 -12.40 4.99
CA GLN A 47 -2.23 -12.39 4.37
C GLN A 47 -2.66 -10.98 3.96
N ILE A 48 -2.42 -9.97 4.80
CA ILE A 48 -2.73 -8.57 4.47
C ILE A 48 -1.93 -8.13 3.24
N VAL A 49 -0.63 -8.47 3.18
CA VAL A 49 0.21 -8.19 2.00
C VAL A 49 -0.33 -8.89 0.76
N LYS A 50 -0.72 -10.17 0.85
CA LYS A 50 -1.30 -10.90 -0.27
C LYS A 50 -2.57 -10.23 -0.80
N HIS A 51 -3.43 -9.77 0.12
CA HIS A 51 -4.63 -9.01 -0.23
C HIS A 51 -4.31 -7.68 -0.94
N ILE A 52 -3.37 -6.89 -0.40
CA ILE A 52 -2.95 -5.62 -1.01
C ILE A 52 -2.40 -5.86 -2.41
N VAL A 53 -1.51 -6.83 -2.57
CA VAL A 53 -0.87 -7.17 -3.85
C VAL A 53 -1.90 -7.66 -4.87
N GLY A 54 -2.79 -8.55 -4.49
CA GLY A 54 -3.88 -9.02 -5.35
C GLY A 54 -4.79 -7.88 -5.79
N ASN A 55 -5.09 -6.95 -4.88
CA ASN A 55 -5.82 -5.73 -5.21
C ASN A 55 -5.04 -4.83 -6.18
N MET A 56 -3.75 -4.60 -5.95
CA MET A 56 -2.90 -3.78 -6.84
C MET A 56 -2.90 -4.32 -8.25
N HIS A 57 -2.62 -5.61 -8.43
CA HIS A 57 -2.64 -6.23 -9.75
C HIS A 57 -4.03 -6.13 -10.41
N SER A 58 -5.11 -6.36 -9.66
CA SER A 58 -6.46 -6.24 -10.20
C SER A 58 -6.78 -4.81 -10.63
N ARG A 59 -6.47 -3.81 -9.82
CA ARG A 59 -6.85 -2.40 -10.09
C ARG A 59 -5.99 -1.72 -11.14
N TRP A 60 -4.69 -2.01 -11.18
CA TRP A 60 -3.74 -1.23 -11.96
C TRP A 60 -3.30 -1.86 -13.27
N THR A 61 -3.51 -3.19 -13.45
CA THR A 61 -3.28 -3.81 -14.76
C THR A 61 -4.32 -3.28 -15.76
N ASN A 62 -3.84 -2.73 -16.87
CA ASN A 62 -4.67 -2.14 -17.92
C ASN A 62 -5.70 -1.13 -17.38
N PHE A 63 -5.25 -0.27 -16.46
CA PHE A 63 -6.09 0.62 -15.63
C PHE A 63 -7.08 1.47 -16.44
N LEU A 64 -6.68 1.96 -17.62
CA LEU A 64 -7.50 2.83 -18.44
C LEU A 64 -8.47 2.08 -19.37
N THR A 65 -8.31 0.78 -19.56
CA THR A 65 -8.98 0.04 -20.64
C THR A 65 -9.78 -1.18 -20.17
N GLU A 66 -9.58 -1.62 -18.93
CA GLU A 66 -10.27 -2.78 -18.37
C GLU A 66 -10.89 -2.44 -17.02
N ASP A 67 -11.91 -3.21 -16.63
CA ASP A 67 -12.46 -3.12 -15.27
C ASP A 67 -11.39 -3.44 -14.23
N GLY A 68 -11.35 -2.65 -13.16
CA GLY A 68 -10.43 -2.86 -12.04
C GLY A 68 -10.72 -4.12 -11.20
N GLU A 69 -11.83 -4.83 -11.41
CA GLU A 69 -12.05 -6.16 -10.86
C GLU A 69 -11.84 -7.20 -11.96
N LYS A 70 -10.74 -7.93 -11.88
CA LYS A 70 -10.33 -8.90 -12.88
C LYS A 70 -10.95 -10.26 -12.65
N THR A 71 -11.40 -10.93 -13.70
CA THR A 71 -12.01 -12.26 -13.64
C THR A 71 -11.09 -13.36 -13.12
N TRP A 72 -9.76 -13.17 -13.26
CA TRP A 72 -8.74 -14.09 -12.75
C TRP A 72 -8.41 -13.88 -11.26
N ARG A 73 -8.92 -12.79 -10.62
CA ARG A 73 -8.68 -12.52 -9.20
C ARG A 73 -9.58 -13.41 -8.34
N ASN A 74 -8.98 -14.21 -7.48
CA ASN A 74 -9.70 -14.91 -6.43
C ASN A 74 -9.44 -14.21 -5.09
N ARG A 75 -10.33 -13.28 -4.72
CA ARG A 75 -10.18 -12.48 -3.51
C ARG A 75 -10.21 -13.30 -2.23
N ASP A 76 -11.02 -14.35 -2.17
CA ASP A 76 -11.19 -15.15 -0.95
C ASP A 76 -9.93 -15.96 -0.65
N GLU A 77 -9.23 -16.44 -1.68
CA GLU A 77 -7.94 -17.10 -1.54
C GLU A 77 -6.80 -16.19 -1.03
N GLU A 78 -6.97 -14.87 -1.10
CA GLU A 78 -6.00 -13.92 -0.54
C GLU A 78 -5.92 -14.02 0.98
N PHE A 79 -6.98 -14.49 1.65
CA PHE A 79 -7.09 -14.61 3.11
C PHE A 79 -6.94 -16.04 3.64
N ILE A 80 -6.98 -17.05 2.77
CA ILE A 80 -6.87 -18.46 3.18
C ILE A 80 -5.41 -18.91 3.23
N ASN A 81 -4.64 -18.62 2.18
CA ASN A 81 -3.25 -19.02 2.03
C ASN A 81 -2.35 -17.78 2.01
N SER A 82 -1.29 -17.81 2.81
CA SER A 82 -0.24 -16.80 2.79
C SER A 82 0.93 -17.21 1.92
N TYR A 83 1.93 -16.33 1.79
CA TYR A 83 3.22 -16.67 1.17
C TYR A 83 3.97 -17.72 2.00
N THR A 84 4.73 -18.57 1.34
CA THR A 84 5.48 -19.66 2.00
C THR A 84 6.66 -19.12 2.83
N ASN A 85 7.18 -17.95 2.47
CA ASN A 85 8.29 -17.31 3.16
C ASN A 85 8.30 -15.79 2.93
N LYS A 86 9.06 -15.09 3.78
CA LYS A 86 9.19 -13.63 3.74
C LYS A 86 9.76 -13.13 2.41
N LYS A 87 10.70 -13.84 1.81
CA LYS A 87 11.30 -13.46 0.53
C LYS A 87 10.24 -13.46 -0.60
N GLU A 88 9.38 -14.46 -0.62
CA GLU A 88 8.27 -14.53 -1.58
C GLU A 88 7.30 -13.37 -1.37
N MET A 89 6.92 -13.11 -0.11
CA MET A 89 6.05 -11.97 0.26
C MET A 89 6.64 -10.63 -0.20
N LEU A 90 7.92 -10.38 0.08
CA LEU A 90 8.60 -9.14 -0.32
C LEU A 90 8.70 -8.99 -1.84
N THR A 91 8.93 -10.10 -2.55
CA THR A 91 8.97 -10.09 -4.02
C THR A 91 7.59 -9.75 -4.60
N ALA A 92 6.52 -10.30 -4.04
CA ALA A 92 5.16 -9.98 -4.46
C ALA A 92 4.77 -8.54 -4.12
N TRP A 93 5.12 -8.06 -2.93
CA TRP A 93 4.93 -6.68 -2.50
C TRP A 93 5.55 -5.69 -3.49
N GLU A 94 6.81 -5.89 -3.86
CA GLU A 94 7.50 -5.05 -4.83
C GLU A 94 6.80 -5.04 -6.19
N LYS A 95 6.40 -6.20 -6.70
CA LYS A 95 5.68 -6.32 -7.98
C LYS A 95 4.31 -5.62 -7.95
N GLY A 96 3.59 -5.69 -6.84
CA GLY A 96 2.32 -4.99 -6.66
C GLY A 96 2.48 -3.48 -6.75
N TRP A 97 3.43 -2.92 -6.01
CA TRP A 97 3.73 -1.48 -6.07
C TRP A 97 4.25 -1.04 -7.44
N GLN A 98 5.09 -1.84 -8.08
CA GLN A 98 5.55 -1.54 -9.44
C GLN A 98 4.38 -1.48 -10.43
N CYS A 99 3.41 -2.40 -10.33
CA CYS A 99 2.21 -2.39 -11.16
C CYS A 99 1.42 -1.07 -10.98
N LEU A 100 1.25 -0.61 -9.74
CA LEU A 100 0.61 0.66 -9.43
C LEU A 100 1.39 1.86 -10.01
N PHE A 101 2.69 1.94 -9.74
CA PHE A 101 3.50 3.07 -10.19
C PHE A 101 3.54 3.16 -11.72
N ASN A 102 3.71 2.03 -12.40
CA ASN A 102 3.68 1.99 -13.87
C ASN A 102 2.33 2.51 -14.42
N ALA A 103 1.20 2.14 -13.80
CA ALA A 103 -0.11 2.63 -14.22
C ALA A 103 -0.24 4.15 -14.02
N LEU A 104 0.21 4.69 -12.87
CA LEU A 104 0.17 6.14 -12.60
C LEU A 104 1.07 6.93 -13.57
N GLU A 105 2.21 6.39 -13.98
CA GLU A 105 3.13 7.02 -14.93
C GLU A 105 2.54 7.15 -16.34
N THR A 106 1.52 6.37 -16.69
CA THR A 106 0.80 6.51 -17.98
C THR A 106 -0.20 7.67 -17.99
N LEU A 107 -0.53 8.22 -16.82
CA LEU A 107 -1.52 9.29 -16.69
C LEU A 107 -0.94 10.65 -17.05
N ASN A 108 -1.72 11.42 -17.80
CA ASN A 108 -1.37 12.75 -18.24
C ASN A 108 -2.64 13.58 -18.51
N GLU A 109 -2.49 14.83 -18.88
CA GLU A 109 -3.60 15.76 -19.14
C GLU A 109 -4.62 15.23 -20.16
N ASN A 110 -4.20 14.43 -21.15
CA ASN A 110 -5.07 13.96 -22.20
C ASN A 110 -5.99 12.82 -21.77
N ASN A 111 -5.59 12.02 -20.76
CA ASN A 111 -6.36 10.86 -20.30
C ASN A 111 -6.90 11.00 -18.86
N PHE A 112 -6.51 12.03 -18.12
CA PHE A 112 -6.87 12.20 -16.71
C PHE A 112 -8.38 12.40 -16.46
N THR A 113 -9.11 12.87 -17.46
CA THR A 113 -10.58 13.06 -17.41
C THR A 113 -11.35 11.83 -17.89
N SER A 114 -10.66 10.74 -18.27
CA SER A 114 -11.31 9.51 -18.69
C SER A 114 -12.06 8.84 -17.53
N THR A 115 -13.09 8.09 -17.87
CA THR A 115 -13.80 7.22 -16.95
C THR A 115 -13.14 5.85 -16.91
N VAL A 116 -12.97 5.31 -15.71
CA VAL A 116 -12.52 3.93 -15.46
C VAL A 116 -13.60 3.16 -14.70
N TYR A 117 -13.57 1.85 -14.76
CA TYR A 117 -14.58 1.01 -14.14
C TYR A 117 -13.97 0.16 -13.01
N ILE A 118 -14.73 -0.02 -11.93
CA ILE A 118 -14.41 -0.96 -10.85
C ILE A 118 -15.71 -1.69 -10.49
N ARG A 119 -15.77 -2.99 -10.79
CA ARG A 119 -16.99 -3.82 -10.62
C ARG A 119 -18.18 -3.25 -11.39
N ASN A 120 -17.93 -2.84 -12.61
CA ASN A 120 -18.91 -2.24 -13.50
C ASN A 120 -19.50 -0.90 -12.99
N GLU A 121 -18.88 -0.30 -11.98
CA GLU A 121 -19.23 1.04 -11.50
C GLU A 121 -18.27 2.08 -12.08
N GLU A 122 -18.81 3.18 -12.57
CA GLU A 122 -18.04 4.30 -13.14
C GLU A 122 -17.29 5.09 -12.06
N HIS A 123 -16.03 5.39 -12.34
CA HIS A 123 -15.19 6.24 -11.52
C HIS A 123 -14.43 7.25 -12.38
N SER A 124 -14.31 8.48 -11.92
CA SER A 124 -13.26 9.35 -12.43
C SER A 124 -11.88 8.83 -11.99
N ILE A 125 -10.84 9.13 -12.75
CA ILE A 125 -9.46 8.72 -12.36
C ILE A 125 -9.09 9.21 -10.96
N PRO A 126 -9.33 10.49 -10.58
CA PRO A 126 -9.08 10.93 -9.19
C PRO A 126 -9.83 10.10 -8.13
N ASN A 127 -11.11 9.77 -8.40
CA ASN A 127 -11.88 8.93 -7.46
C ASN A 127 -11.29 7.53 -7.32
N ALA A 128 -10.92 6.90 -8.43
CA ALA A 128 -10.31 5.58 -8.40
C ALA A 128 -8.96 5.59 -7.65
N ILE A 129 -8.12 6.61 -7.89
CA ILE A 129 -6.84 6.79 -7.20
C ILE A 129 -7.05 7.02 -5.69
N ASN A 130 -7.91 7.98 -5.32
CA ASN A 130 -8.17 8.31 -3.91
C ASN A 130 -8.74 7.10 -3.15
N ARG A 131 -9.63 6.33 -3.77
CA ARG A 131 -10.15 5.08 -3.21
C ARG A 131 -9.04 4.08 -2.88
N GLN A 132 -8.06 3.91 -3.79
CA GLN A 132 -6.94 3.00 -3.57
C GLN A 132 -5.94 3.58 -2.56
N LEU A 133 -5.70 4.88 -2.56
CA LEU A 133 -4.85 5.52 -1.56
C LEU A 133 -5.41 5.30 -0.15
N ALA A 134 -6.70 5.55 0.06
CA ALA A 134 -7.36 5.28 1.35
C ALA A 134 -7.29 3.80 1.74
N HIS A 135 -7.51 2.87 0.79
CA HIS A 135 -7.47 1.44 1.02
C HIS A 135 -6.08 0.94 1.43
N TYR A 136 -5.04 1.36 0.71
CA TYR A 136 -3.67 0.93 1.04
C TYR A 136 -3.16 1.57 2.32
N SER A 137 -3.51 2.83 2.58
CA SER A 137 -3.18 3.51 3.85
C SER A 137 -3.76 2.75 5.05
N TYR A 138 -5.03 2.33 4.94
CA TYR A 138 -5.71 1.55 5.97
C TYR A 138 -4.99 0.24 6.25
N HIS A 139 -4.62 -0.52 5.22
CA HIS A 139 -3.92 -1.80 5.40
C HIS A 139 -2.48 -1.64 5.85
N VAL A 140 -1.75 -0.65 5.34
CA VAL A 140 -0.39 -0.35 5.83
C VAL A 140 -0.40 0.05 7.30
N GLY A 141 -1.43 0.79 7.74
CA GLY A 141 -1.64 1.06 9.17
C GLY A 141 -1.79 -0.21 10.00
N GLN A 142 -2.50 -1.23 9.49
CA GLN A 142 -2.60 -2.54 10.15
C GLN A 142 -1.24 -3.25 10.22
N LEU A 143 -0.46 -3.26 9.11
CA LEU A 143 0.89 -3.85 9.08
C LEU A 143 1.80 -3.23 10.15
N VAL A 144 1.81 -1.89 10.24
CA VAL A 144 2.59 -1.15 11.24
C VAL A 144 2.12 -1.49 12.66
N LEU A 145 0.81 -1.54 12.91
CA LEU A 145 0.26 -1.85 14.22
C LEU A 145 0.64 -3.26 14.67
N ILE A 146 0.48 -4.26 13.80
CA ILE A 146 0.85 -5.65 14.09
C ILE A 146 2.37 -5.73 14.36
N GLY A 147 3.19 -5.09 13.54
CA GLY A 147 4.64 -5.04 13.74
C GLY A 147 5.04 -4.44 15.09
N LYS A 148 4.37 -3.35 15.50
CA LYS A 148 4.59 -2.74 16.84
C LYS A 148 4.19 -3.67 17.97
N MET A 149 3.08 -4.39 17.84
CA MET A 149 2.62 -5.35 18.84
C MET A 149 3.61 -6.50 19.01
N LEU A 150 4.16 -7.01 17.90
CA LEU A 150 5.13 -8.09 17.91
C LEU A 150 6.48 -7.68 18.52
N LYS A 151 6.97 -6.49 18.19
CA LYS A 151 8.29 -6.01 18.63
C LYS A 151 8.28 -5.39 20.03
N GLY A 152 7.15 -4.87 20.49
CA GLY A 152 7.08 -4.22 21.80
C GLY A 152 8.15 -3.13 21.96
N GLU A 153 8.98 -3.26 22.97
CA GLU A 153 10.06 -2.31 23.26
C GLU A 153 11.20 -2.31 22.23
N GLN A 154 11.32 -3.38 21.43
CA GLN A 154 12.31 -3.47 20.35
C GLN A 154 11.88 -2.75 19.07
N TRP A 155 10.66 -2.21 19.03
CA TRP A 155 10.16 -1.50 17.86
C TRP A 155 10.90 -0.20 17.63
N ILE A 156 11.51 -0.04 16.45
CA ILE A 156 12.09 1.22 16.00
C ILE A 156 11.00 2.06 15.35
N SER A 157 10.74 3.26 15.88
CA SER A 157 9.69 4.15 15.37
C SER A 157 9.92 4.51 13.90
N LEU A 158 8.83 4.50 13.11
CA LEU A 158 8.83 4.87 11.70
C LEU A 158 8.60 6.38 11.48
N SER A 159 8.47 7.14 12.54
CA SER A 159 8.23 8.58 12.57
C SER A 159 8.98 9.21 13.76
N ILE A 160 8.58 10.41 14.14
CA ILE A 160 9.14 11.10 15.31
C ILE A 160 8.90 10.26 16.56
N LEU A 161 9.96 10.00 17.33
CA LEU A 161 9.86 9.31 18.60
C LEU A 161 8.99 10.09 19.58
N LYS A 162 8.29 9.36 20.45
CA LYS A 162 7.48 9.97 21.51
C LYS A 162 8.38 10.82 22.43
N GLY A 163 8.07 12.09 22.56
CA GLY A 163 8.85 13.06 23.35
C GLY A 163 9.91 13.84 22.55
N GLU A 164 10.22 13.47 21.30
CA GLU A 164 11.27 14.09 20.49
C GLU A 164 10.77 15.16 19.50
N SER A 165 9.48 15.55 19.59
CA SER A 165 8.87 16.49 18.63
C SER A 165 9.56 17.86 18.61
N GLU A 166 9.97 18.39 19.77
CA GLU A 166 10.66 19.68 19.87
C GLU A 166 12.04 19.63 19.21
N ALA A 167 12.83 18.58 19.50
CA ALA A 167 14.13 18.39 18.88
C ALA A 167 14.04 18.22 17.36
N PHE A 168 13.06 17.43 16.89
CA PHE A 168 12.79 17.27 15.47
C PHE A 168 12.42 18.60 14.78
N ASN A 169 11.53 19.39 15.40
CA ASN A 169 11.11 20.69 14.87
C ASN A 169 12.28 21.67 14.83
N ALA A 170 13.11 21.70 15.87
CA ALA A 170 14.30 22.58 15.91
C ALA A 170 15.26 22.31 14.75
N LEU A 171 15.44 21.02 14.36
CA LEU A 171 16.25 20.66 13.20
C LEU A 171 15.64 21.15 11.89
N LYS A 172 14.29 21.12 11.77
CA LYS A 172 13.58 21.53 10.55
C LYS A 172 13.47 23.04 10.37
N PHE A 173 13.31 23.77 11.46
CA PHE A 173 13.16 25.24 11.39
C PHE A 173 14.51 25.98 11.33
N ASN A 174 15.62 25.31 11.63
CA ASN A 174 16.97 25.86 11.55
C ASN A 174 17.73 25.42 10.28
N SER A 175 17.11 24.67 9.40
CA SER A 175 17.61 24.26 8.08
C SER A 175 16.96 25.10 6.97
#